data_289cfa6ddee137a29c2fad620f355d33
#
_entry.id   289cfa6ddee137a29c2fad620f355d33
#
_cell.length_a   1.000
_cell.length_b   1.000
_cell.length_c   1.000
_cell.angle_alpha   90.00
_cell.angle_beta   90.00
_cell.angle_gamma   90.00
#
_symmetry.space_group_name_H-M   'P 1'
#
loop_
_entity.id
_entity.type
_entity.pdbx_description
1 polymer ?
#
loop_
_entity_poly.entity_id
_entity_poly.type
_entity_poly.pdbx_seq_one_letter_code
_entity_poly.pdbx_strand_id
1 'polypeptide(L)'
;MEVFLLSFLIFWYTTDHMTQDQAFDILTMGHNVFLTGAAGTGKTYLINRFIRHAREHGIVVAVTASTGIAATHIGGMTIHSWSGMGIRDTLTDEDIDTIVSREYLAKRFAKTNILIIDEISMLSGAFLANLDRLLRSTRFSQEPFGGIQVVLVGDFFQLPPVSRGMDIEFAFENSAWRTFRLAICVLDVQYRQV
;
A
#
# COMPACT_ATOMS: atom_id res chain seq x y z
N MET A 1 -5.63 -21.67 -6.24
CA MET A 1 -6.20 -20.56 -7.02
C MET A 1 -7.71 -20.42 -6.80
N GLU A 2 -8.50 -21.49 -6.93
CA GLU A 2 -9.97 -21.44 -6.77
C GLU A 2 -10.48 -21.06 -5.37
N VAL A 3 -9.84 -21.48 -4.31
CA VAL A 3 -10.29 -21.22 -2.92
C VAL A 3 -10.13 -19.74 -2.54
N PHE A 4 -9.17 -19.04 -3.12
CA PHE A 4 -8.92 -17.61 -2.85
C PHE A 4 -9.90 -16.71 -3.62
N LEU A 5 -10.21 -17.07 -4.86
CA LEU A 5 -11.27 -16.43 -5.65
C LEU A 5 -12.64 -16.61 -4.99
N LEU A 6 -12.93 -17.79 -4.42
CA LEU A 6 -14.17 -18.03 -3.68
C LEU A 6 -14.24 -17.22 -2.37
N SER A 7 -13.16 -17.12 -1.61
CA SER A 7 -13.14 -16.28 -0.39
C SER A 7 -13.29 -14.79 -0.72
N PHE A 8 -12.69 -14.33 -1.81
CA PHE A 8 -12.84 -12.96 -2.31
C PHE A 8 -14.25 -12.72 -2.86
N LEU A 9 -14.82 -13.68 -3.59
CA LEU A 9 -16.18 -13.64 -4.13
C LEU A 9 -17.26 -13.75 -3.03
N ILE A 10 -17.06 -14.56 -1.97
CA ILE A 10 -18.01 -14.66 -0.85
C ILE A 10 -18.04 -13.36 -0.06
N PHE A 11 -16.90 -12.67 0.13
CA PHE A 11 -16.86 -11.35 0.75
C PHE A 11 -17.60 -10.29 -0.09
N TRP A 12 -17.57 -10.43 -1.42
CA TRP A 12 -18.28 -9.55 -2.36
C TRP A 12 -19.81 -9.71 -2.31
N TYR A 13 -20.30 -10.89 -1.92
CA TYR A 13 -21.74 -11.21 -1.97
C TYR A 13 -22.51 -10.83 -0.70
N THR A 14 -21.82 -10.45 0.39
CA THR A 14 -22.46 -10.22 1.70
C THR A 14 -22.27 -8.82 2.28
N THR A 15 -21.64 -7.88 1.58
CA THR A 15 -21.45 -6.52 2.10
C THR A 15 -22.34 -5.51 1.38
N ASP A 16 -23.17 -4.84 2.16
CA ASP A 16 -23.74 -3.54 1.77
C ASP A 16 -22.63 -2.67 1.18
N HIS A 17 -22.94 -1.93 0.12
CA HIS A 17 -22.01 -1.04 -0.58
C HIS A 17 -21.25 -0.15 0.38
N MET A 18 -19.90 -0.28 0.42
CA MET A 18 -19.09 0.55 1.29
C MET A 18 -19.05 1.97 0.78
N THR A 19 -19.45 2.90 1.62
CA THR A 19 -19.37 4.33 1.30
C THR A 19 -17.97 4.88 1.53
N GLN A 20 -17.66 6.02 0.90
CA GLN A 20 -16.39 6.72 1.14
C GLN A 20 -16.22 7.15 2.61
N ASP A 21 -17.33 7.47 3.31
CA ASP A 21 -17.27 7.87 4.72
C ASP A 21 -16.93 6.67 5.62
N GLN A 22 -17.51 5.50 5.38
CA GLN A 22 -17.14 4.27 6.09
C GLN A 22 -15.67 3.90 5.89
N ALA A 23 -15.19 3.97 4.64
CA ALA A 23 -13.78 3.72 4.36
C ALA A 23 -12.86 4.78 5.00
N PHE A 24 -13.30 6.04 5.06
CA PHE A 24 -12.59 7.11 5.75
C PHE A 24 -12.48 6.86 7.26
N ASP A 25 -13.56 6.40 7.89
CA ASP A 25 -13.57 6.07 9.32
C ASP A 25 -12.57 4.93 9.62
N ILE A 26 -12.54 3.87 8.78
CA ILE A 26 -11.57 2.77 8.92
C ILE A 26 -10.12 3.28 8.81
N LEU A 27 -9.85 4.17 7.85
CA LEU A 27 -8.54 4.81 7.70
C LEU A 27 -8.14 5.61 8.93
N THR A 28 -9.07 6.38 9.50
CA THR A 28 -8.79 7.23 10.69
C THR A 28 -8.66 6.43 11.98
N MET A 29 -9.18 5.20 12.04
CA MET A 29 -8.96 4.26 13.14
C MET A 29 -7.52 3.71 13.21
N GLY A 30 -6.68 3.99 12.21
CA GLY A 30 -5.27 3.57 12.20
C GLY A 30 -5.03 2.14 11.70
N HIS A 31 -6.02 1.50 11.09
CA HIS A 31 -5.84 0.17 10.50
C HIS A 31 -4.99 0.23 9.23
N ASN A 32 -4.23 -0.82 8.98
CA ASN A 32 -3.69 -1.06 7.65
C ASN A 32 -4.85 -1.35 6.70
N VAL A 33 -4.86 -0.73 5.53
CA VAL A 33 -6.00 -0.79 4.60
C VAL A 33 -5.55 -1.17 3.20
N PHE A 34 -6.30 -2.06 2.56
CA PHE A 34 -6.30 -2.19 1.10
C PHE A 34 -7.56 -1.53 0.56
N LEU A 35 -7.40 -0.37 -0.08
CA LEU A 35 -8.48 0.38 -0.72
C LEU A 35 -8.54 0.03 -2.19
N THR A 36 -9.63 -0.61 -2.61
CA THR A 36 -9.84 -1.04 -3.99
C THR A 36 -11.19 -0.58 -4.53
N GLY A 37 -11.40 -0.80 -5.81
CA GLY A 37 -12.63 -0.46 -6.53
C GLY A 37 -12.31 -0.07 -7.97
N ALA A 38 -13.31 -0.11 -8.84
CA ALA A 38 -13.17 0.20 -10.25
C ALA A 38 -12.67 1.64 -10.51
N ALA A 39 -12.27 1.93 -11.73
CA ALA A 39 -11.94 3.30 -12.13
C ALA A 39 -13.15 4.23 -11.93
N GLY A 40 -12.91 5.42 -11.36
CA GLY A 40 -14.00 6.40 -11.14
C GLY A 40 -14.79 6.25 -9.83
N THR A 41 -14.48 5.27 -8.97
CA THR A 41 -15.13 5.10 -7.65
C THR A 41 -14.68 6.09 -6.58
N GLY A 42 -13.74 6.98 -6.91
CA GLY A 42 -13.32 8.04 -6.00
C GLY A 42 -12.20 7.68 -5.04
N LYS A 43 -11.42 6.61 -5.29
CA LYS A 43 -10.23 6.23 -4.48
C LYS A 43 -9.31 7.42 -4.22
N THR A 44 -8.90 8.11 -5.28
CA THR A 44 -8.01 9.28 -5.20
C THR A 44 -8.61 10.43 -4.39
N TYR A 45 -9.91 10.67 -4.51
CA TYR A 45 -10.61 11.67 -3.72
C TYR A 45 -10.56 11.33 -2.22
N LEU A 46 -10.89 10.09 -1.87
CA LEU A 46 -10.86 9.59 -0.50
C LEU A 46 -9.44 9.69 0.10
N ILE A 47 -8.42 9.27 -0.64
CA ILE A 47 -7.02 9.33 -0.20
C ILE A 47 -6.58 10.79 0.01
N ASN A 48 -6.91 11.71 -0.87
CA ASN A 48 -6.59 13.13 -0.69
C ASN A 48 -7.30 13.75 0.53
N ARG A 49 -8.56 13.35 0.80
CA ARG A 49 -9.29 13.73 2.01
C ARG A 49 -8.58 13.21 3.26
N PHE A 50 -8.15 11.96 3.25
CA PHE A 50 -7.44 11.33 4.36
C PHE A 50 -6.05 11.96 4.61
N ILE A 51 -5.28 12.22 3.55
CA ILE A 51 -3.98 12.92 3.65
C ILE A 51 -4.14 14.28 4.31
N ARG A 52 -5.15 15.06 3.89
CA ARG A 52 -5.43 16.37 4.45
C ARG A 52 -5.77 16.27 5.94
N HIS A 53 -6.70 15.40 6.28
CA HIS A 53 -7.09 15.15 7.66
C HIS A 53 -5.89 14.76 8.54
N ALA A 54 -5.06 13.81 8.10
CA ALA A 54 -3.89 13.39 8.85
C ALA A 54 -2.90 14.54 9.07
N ARG A 55 -2.64 15.35 8.03
CA ARG A 55 -1.73 16.51 8.12
C ARG A 55 -2.25 17.61 9.07
N GLU A 56 -3.55 17.87 9.06
CA GLU A 56 -4.22 18.82 9.97
C GLU A 56 -4.07 18.39 11.44
N HIS A 57 -3.92 17.08 11.70
CA HIS A 57 -3.66 16.52 13.03
C HIS A 57 -2.17 16.31 13.34
N GLY A 58 -1.26 16.86 12.54
CA GLY A 58 0.18 16.76 12.75
C GLY A 58 0.78 15.38 12.46
N ILE A 59 0.04 14.50 11.78
CA ILE A 59 0.49 13.15 11.43
C ILE A 59 1.36 13.20 10.17
N VAL A 60 2.53 12.59 10.21
CA VAL A 60 3.46 12.55 9.08
C VAL A 60 3.05 11.47 8.08
N VAL A 61 2.62 11.89 6.90
CA VAL A 61 2.16 11.02 5.82
C VAL A 61 3.20 10.96 4.71
N ALA A 62 3.70 9.77 4.42
CA ALA A 62 4.46 9.49 3.21
C ALA A 62 3.48 9.09 2.09
N VAL A 63 3.46 9.87 1.02
CA VAL A 63 2.61 9.62 -0.16
C VAL A 63 3.50 9.05 -1.25
N THR A 64 3.21 7.81 -1.66
CA THR A 64 4.01 7.09 -2.65
C THR A 64 3.15 6.39 -3.69
N ALA A 65 3.74 6.00 -4.81
CA ALA A 65 3.12 5.16 -5.82
C ALA A 65 4.13 4.18 -6.43
N SER A 66 3.64 3.16 -7.12
CA SER A 66 4.47 2.18 -7.80
C SER A 66 5.26 2.77 -8.98
N THR A 67 4.71 3.78 -9.66
CA THR A 67 5.31 4.42 -10.83
C THR A 67 5.53 5.92 -10.66
N GLY A 68 6.45 6.51 -11.46
CA GLY A 68 6.70 7.95 -11.44
C GLY A 68 5.48 8.77 -11.87
N ILE A 69 4.71 8.29 -12.85
CA ILE A 69 3.51 8.97 -13.33
C ILE A 69 2.45 9.01 -12.23
N ALA A 70 2.15 7.87 -11.62
CA ALA A 70 1.19 7.80 -10.50
C ALA A 70 1.65 8.66 -9.31
N ALA A 71 2.94 8.62 -8.97
CA ALA A 71 3.51 9.44 -7.91
C ALA A 71 3.30 10.95 -8.16
N THR A 72 3.46 11.41 -9.40
CA THR A 72 3.22 12.81 -9.77
C THR A 72 1.74 13.19 -9.58
N HIS A 73 0.81 12.30 -9.96
CA HIS A 73 -0.63 12.54 -9.83
C HIS A 73 -1.10 12.74 -8.39
N ILE A 74 -0.45 12.06 -7.43
CA ILE A 74 -0.80 12.17 -5.99
C ILE A 74 0.13 13.12 -5.23
N GLY A 75 1.02 13.83 -5.93
CA GLY A 75 1.98 14.77 -5.32
C GLY A 75 2.99 14.11 -4.38
N GLY A 76 3.40 12.89 -4.72
CA GLY A 76 4.32 12.07 -3.94
C GLY A 76 5.59 11.69 -4.68
N MET A 77 6.21 10.60 -4.27
CA MET A 77 7.37 9.99 -4.94
C MET A 77 7.14 8.48 -5.16
N THR A 78 8.01 7.83 -5.94
CA THR A 78 7.89 6.37 -6.08
C THR A 78 8.25 5.66 -4.79
N ILE A 79 7.57 4.55 -4.50
CA ILE A 79 7.87 3.72 -3.33
C ILE A 79 9.32 3.21 -3.36
N HIS A 80 9.85 2.95 -4.55
CA HIS A 80 11.25 2.55 -4.76
C HIS A 80 12.24 3.62 -4.29
N SER A 81 11.97 4.90 -4.59
CA SER A 81 12.79 6.03 -4.13
C SER A 81 12.57 6.32 -2.64
N TRP A 82 11.34 6.19 -2.15
CA TRP A 82 11.02 6.44 -0.76
C TRP A 82 11.71 5.46 0.18
N SER A 83 11.67 4.17 -0.18
CA SER A 83 12.26 3.08 0.61
C SER A 83 13.78 2.97 0.46
N GLY A 84 14.35 3.53 -0.60
CA GLY A 84 15.77 3.33 -0.93
C GLY A 84 16.13 1.93 -1.45
N MET A 85 15.13 1.05 -1.60
CA MET A 85 15.31 -0.32 -2.09
C MET A 85 15.64 -0.36 -3.59
N GLY A 86 15.26 0.70 -4.35
CA GLY A 86 15.30 0.64 -5.81
C GLY A 86 14.32 -0.41 -6.35
N ILE A 87 14.58 -0.90 -7.55
CA ILE A 87 13.71 -1.88 -8.27
C ILE A 87 14.09 -3.34 -7.94
N ARG A 88 14.55 -3.62 -6.74
CA ARG A 88 15.00 -4.96 -6.33
C ARG A 88 13.84 -5.77 -5.78
N ASP A 89 13.67 -6.98 -6.26
CA ASP A 89 12.71 -7.95 -5.73
C ASP A 89 13.27 -8.77 -4.57
N THR A 90 14.60 -8.76 -4.37
CA THR A 90 15.27 -9.46 -3.28
C THR A 90 16.17 -8.50 -2.51
N LEU A 91 16.11 -8.56 -1.18
CA LEU A 91 17.01 -7.85 -0.27
C LEU A 91 17.71 -8.85 0.64
N THR A 92 19.04 -8.77 0.69
CA THR A 92 19.82 -9.45 1.72
C THR A 92 19.80 -8.65 3.03
N ASP A 93 20.26 -9.24 4.12
CA ASP A 93 20.43 -8.52 5.39
C ASP A 93 21.47 -7.40 5.25
N GLU A 94 22.53 -7.62 4.48
CA GLU A 94 23.54 -6.60 4.16
C GLU A 94 22.95 -5.41 3.37
N ASP A 95 21.99 -5.66 2.46
CA ASP A 95 21.27 -4.59 1.77
C ASP A 95 20.44 -3.77 2.74
N ILE A 96 19.76 -4.42 3.69
CA ILE A 96 18.96 -3.75 4.72
C ILE A 96 19.89 -2.89 5.58
N ASP A 97 21.00 -3.43 6.08
CA ASP A 97 21.98 -2.69 6.88
C ASP A 97 22.52 -1.48 6.12
N THR A 98 22.80 -1.65 4.82
CA THR A 98 23.25 -0.56 3.95
C THR A 98 22.17 0.53 3.80
N ILE A 99 20.89 0.17 3.68
CA ILE A 99 19.80 1.14 3.58
C ILE A 99 19.61 1.86 4.91
N VAL A 100 19.61 1.14 6.02
CA VAL A 100 19.42 1.66 7.38
C VAL A 100 20.56 2.58 7.80
N SER A 101 21.81 2.29 7.37
CA SER A 101 22.98 3.14 7.65
C SER A 101 22.88 4.53 7.01
N ARG A 102 22.02 4.74 6.02
CA ARG A 102 21.77 6.05 5.42
C ARG A 102 20.90 6.90 6.33
N GLU A 103 21.52 7.81 7.07
CA GLU A 103 20.87 8.63 8.09
C GLU A 103 19.55 9.29 7.63
N TYR A 104 19.49 9.76 6.38
CA TYR A 104 18.29 10.41 5.85
C TYR A 104 17.13 9.43 5.66
N LEU A 105 17.38 8.14 5.32
CA LEU A 105 16.35 7.11 5.23
C LEU A 105 15.89 6.68 6.62
N ALA A 106 16.81 6.44 7.53
CA ALA A 106 16.47 6.09 8.91
C ALA A 106 15.59 7.18 9.56
N LYS A 107 15.94 8.47 9.40
CA LYS A 107 15.13 9.61 9.88
C LYS A 107 13.76 9.65 9.18
N ARG A 108 13.69 9.37 7.89
CA ARG A 108 12.43 9.31 7.13
C ARG A 108 11.51 8.25 7.69
N PHE A 109 12.00 7.01 7.84
CA PHE A 109 11.21 5.89 8.35
C PHE A 109 10.77 6.13 9.80
N ALA A 110 11.65 6.64 10.65
CA ALA A 110 11.33 6.95 12.05
C ALA A 110 10.22 8.00 12.20
N LYS A 111 10.17 8.99 11.31
CA LYS A 111 9.18 10.08 11.36
C LYS A 111 7.83 9.72 10.72
N THR A 112 7.79 8.73 9.82
CA THR A 112 6.58 8.39 9.09
C THR A 112 5.59 7.66 9.97
N ASN A 113 4.38 8.17 10.06
CA ASN A 113 3.27 7.54 10.77
C ASN A 113 2.36 6.75 9.81
N ILE A 114 2.13 7.29 8.61
CA ILE A 114 1.28 6.70 7.58
C ILE A 114 2.08 6.60 6.29
N LEU A 115 2.04 5.43 5.65
CA LEU A 115 2.59 5.17 4.32
C LEU A 115 1.47 4.81 3.36
N ILE A 116 1.25 5.66 2.36
CA ILE A 116 0.30 5.42 1.28
C ILE A 116 1.06 4.93 0.06
N ILE A 117 0.61 3.81 -0.53
CA ILE A 117 1.18 3.24 -1.76
C ILE A 117 0.06 3.12 -2.79
N ASP A 118 0.05 4.01 -3.77
CA ASP A 118 -0.90 3.97 -4.89
C ASP A 118 -0.43 3.05 -6.01
N GLU A 119 -1.38 2.57 -6.82
CA GLU A 119 -1.17 1.60 -7.91
C GLU A 119 -0.45 0.32 -7.44
N ILE A 120 -0.96 -0.25 -6.33
CA ILE A 120 -0.37 -1.44 -5.69
C ILE A 120 -0.33 -2.66 -6.62
N SER A 121 -1.24 -2.75 -7.61
CA SER A 121 -1.30 -3.85 -8.57
C SER A 121 -0.01 -4.04 -9.38
N MET A 122 0.80 -2.99 -9.50
CA MET A 122 2.07 -3.00 -10.23
C MET A 122 3.28 -3.40 -9.37
N LEU A 123 3.10 -3.70 -8.08
CA LEU A 123 4.16 -4.16 -7.19
C LEU A 123 4.06 -5.65 -6.95
N SER A 124 5.22 -6.33 -6.91
CA SER A 124 5.30 -7.75 -6.57
C SER A 124 5.10 -7.99 -5.07
N GLY A 125 4.63 -9.20 -4.73
CA GLY A 125 4.54 -9.63 -3.35
C GLY A 125 5.89 -9.67 -2.65
N ALA A 126 6.95 -10.06 -3.38
CA ALA A 126 8.32 -10.06 -2.89
C ALA A 126 8.79 -8.66 -2.50
N PHE A 127 8.48 -7.63 -3.30
CA PHE A 127 8.81 -6.25 -2.96
C PHE A 127 8.13 -5.80 -1.65
N LEU A 128 6.83 -6.10 -1.48
CA LEU A 128 6.11 -5.73 -0.25
C LEU A 128 6.63 -6.47 0.98
N ALA A 129 6.95 -7.76 0.84
CA ALA A 129 7.55 -8.54 1.93
C ALA A 129 8.90 -7.95 2.37
N ASN A 130 9.73 -7.53 1.40
CA ASN A 130 11.00 -6.88 1.69
C ASN A 130 10.82 -5.48 2.31
N LEU A 131 9.82 -4.73 1.89
CA LEU A 131 9.48 -3.43 2.48
C LEU A 131 9.04 -3.60 3.95
N ASP A 132 8.20 -4.59 4.24
CA ASP A 132 7.80 -4.92 5.61
C ASP A 132 9.02 -5.27 6.47
N ARG A 133 9.90 -6.16 5.97
CA ARG A 133 11.14 -6.55 6.66
C ARG A 133 12.07 -5.36 6.94
N LEU A 134 12.27 -4.49 5.95
CA LEU A 134 13.06 -3.26 6.09
C LEU A 134 12.51 -2.35 7.18
N LEU A 135 11.20 -2.10 7.17
CA LEU A 135 10.57 -1.19 8.13
C LEU A 135 10.55 -1.78 9.54
N ARG A 136 10.33 -3.08 9.70
CA ARG A 136 10.45 -3.76 11.00
C ARG A 136 11.87 -3.64 11.57
N SER A 137 12.89 -3.91 10.74
CA SER A 137 14.30 -3.77 11.15
C SER A 137 14.63 -2.34 11.56
N THR A 138 14.25 -1.36 10.76
CA THR A 138 14.58 0.06 11.01
C THR A 138 13.90 0.62 12.26
N ARG A 139 12.70 0.16 12.56
CA ARG A 139 11.89 0.64 13.69
C ARG A 139 11.98 -0.25 14.93
N PHE A 140 12.78 -1.32 14.86
CA PHE A 140 12.93 -2.30 15.96
C PHE A 140 11.58 -2.83 16.45
N SER A 141 10.65 -3.10 15.54
CA SER A 141 9.28 -3.52 15.84
C SER A 141 8.89 -4.77 15.08
N GLN A 142 8.19 -5.69 15.75
CA GLN A 142 7.65 -6.90 15.12
C GLN A 142 6.25 -6.69 14.51
N GLU A 143 5.66 -5.52 14.71
CA GLU A 143 4.38 -5.19 14.07
C GLU A 143 4.55 -5.03 12.55
N PRO A 144 3.51 -5.32 11.76
CA PRO A 144 3.56 -5.12 10.32
C PRO A 144 4.06 -3.72 9.96
N PHE A 145 4.97 -3.66 8.99
CA PHE A 145 5.64 -2.44 8.54
C PHE A 145 6.28 -1.60 9.67
N GLY A 146 6.74 -2.29 10.74
CA GLY A 146 7.34 -1.61 11.89
C GLY A 146 6.37 -0.72 12.65
N GLY A 147 5.07 -0.98 12.57
CA GLY A 147 4.01 -0.19 13.22
C GLY A 147 3.65 1.11 12.49
N ILE A 148 4.09 1.27 11.23
CA ILE A 148 3.57 2.32 10.33
C ILE A 148 2.21 1.86 9.82
N GLN A 149 1.20 2.72 9.88
CA GLN A 149 -0.06 2.45 9.19
C GLN A 149 0.18 2.46 7.68
N VAL A 150 -0.17 1.36 6.99
CA VAL A 150 0.01 1.24 5.54
C VAL A 150 -1.34 1.24 4.84
N VAL A 151 -1.47 2.11 3.84
CA VAL A 151 -2.65 2.23 2.98
C VAL A 151 -2.25 1.86 1.55
N LEU A 152 -2.64 0.67 1.13
CA LEU A 152 -2.44 0.16 -0.22
C LEU A 152 -3.64 0.52 -1.08
N VAL A 153 -3.41 1.19 -2.21
CA VAL A 153 -4.49 1.67 -3.09
C VAL A 153 -4.30 1.09 -4.48
N GLY A 154 -5.35 0.56 -5.07
CA GLY A 154 -5.27 0.06 -6.44
C GLY A 154 -6.38 -0.91 -6.79
N ASP A 155 -6.29 -1.45 -8.00
CA ASP A 155 -7.23 -2.40 -8.55
C ASP A 155 -6.45 -3.52 -9.25
N PHE A 156 -6.49 -4.73 -8.71
CA PHE A 156 -5.78 -5.88 -9.26
C PHE A 156 -6.36 -6.40 -10.60
N PHE A 157 -7.50 -5.87 -11.03
CA PHE A 157 -8.04 -6.13 -12.37
C PHE A 157 -7.48 -5.16 -13.45
N GLN A 158 -6.63 -4.20 -13.03
CA GLN A 158 -5.92 -3.29 -13.93
C GLN A 158 -4.52 -3.83 -14.29
N LEU A 159 -3.53 -2.96 -14.45
CA LEU A 159 -2.20 -3.35 -14.91
C LEU A 159 -1.47 -4.22 -13.87
N PRO A 160 -0.98 -5.40 -14.28
CA PRO A 160 -0.22 -6.29 -13.42
C PRO A 160 1.22 -5.75 -13.18
N PRO A 161 1.96 -6.37 -12.25
CA PRO A 161 3.39 -6.12 -12.07
C PRO A 161 4.17 -6.30 -13.38
N VAL A 162 5.18 -5.47 -13.60
CA VAL A 162 6.07 -5.61 -14.76
C VAL A 162 7.01 -6.78 -14.52
N SER A 163 6.79 -7.93 -15.19
CA SER A 163 7.68 -9.07 -15.12
C SER A 163 8.76 -8.99 -16.20
N ARG A 164 10.00 -9.31 -15.84
CA ARG A 164 11.12 -9.46 -16.79
C ARG A 164 11.33 -10.93 -17.10
N GLY A 165 10.31 -11.60 -17.67
CA GLY A 165 10.42 -12.99 -18.14
C GLY A 165 10.24 -14.07 -17.05
N MET A 166 9.73 -13.73 -15.87
CA MET A 166 9.29 -14.66 -14.83
C MET A 166 7.77 -14.64 -14.71
N ASP A 167 7.18 -15.65 -14.05
CA ASP A 167 5.77 -15.66 -13.73
C ASP A 167 5.41 -14.41 -12.90
N ILE A 168 4.29 -13.80 -13.22
CA ILE A 168 3.80 -12.61 -12.51
C ILE A 168 3.26 -13.05 -11.15
N GLU A 169 3.93 -12.65 -10.07
CA GLU A 169 3.43 -12.81 -8.71
C GLU A 169 2.74 -11.50 -8.27
N PHE A 170 1.42 -11.52 -8.12
CA PHE A 170 0.70 -10.40 -7.54
C PHE A 170 1.01 -10.22 -6.05
N ALA A 171 0.89 -9.00 -5.56
CA ALA A 171 1.14 -8.69 -4.16
C ALA A 171 0.37 -9.58 -3.18
N PHE A 172 -0.89 -9.91 -3.48
CA PHE A 172 -1.77 -10.75 -2.64
C PHE A 172 -1.44 -12.25 -2.69
N GLU A 173 -0.67 -12.73 -3.65
CA GLU A 173 -0.26 -14.14 -3.76
C GLU A 173 0.86 -14.47 -2.79
N ASN A 174 1.67 -13.49 -2.41
CA ASN A 174 2.74 -13.69 -1.45
C ASN A 174 2.20 -13.96 -0.05
N SER A 175 2.79 -14.94 0.65
CA SER A 175 2.37 -15.32 1.99
C SER A 175 2.43 -14.17 3.01
N ALA A 176 3.32 -13.21 2.82
CA ALA A 176 3.46 -12.02 3.67
C ALA A 176 2.20 -11.13 3.67
N TRP A 177 1.43 -11.10 2.57
CA TRP A 177 0.18 -10.33 2.49
C TRP A 177 -0.77 -10.60 3.65
N ARG A 178 -0.88 -11.88 4.07
CA ARG A 178 -1.75 -12.28 5.18
C ARG A 178 -1.29 -11.73 6.52
N THR A 179 0.00 -11.45 6.67
CA THR A 179 0.58 -10.93 7.92
C THR A 179 0.36 -9.43 8.08
N PHE A 180 -0.01 -8.73 7.01
CA PHE A 180 -0.18 -7.27 7.02
C PHE A 180 -1.44 -6.80 7.74
N ARG A 181 -2.38 -7.71 8.07
CA ARG A 181 -3.63 -7.41 8.79
C ARG A 181 -4.44 -6.30 8.12
N LEU A 182 -4.59 -6.38 6.81
CA LEU A 182 -5.28 -5.37 6.01
C LEU A 182 -6.80 -5.43 6.21
N ALA A 183 -7.42 -4.31 6.53
CA ALA A 183 -8.85 -4.10 6.33
C ALA A 183 -9.08 -3.85 4.83
N ILE A 184 -10.01 -4.60 4.23
CA ILE A 184 -10.31 -4.46 2.81
C ILE A 184 -11.48 -3.49 2.64
N CYS A 185 -11.23 -2.36 1.97
CA CYS A 185 -12.22 -1.35 1.66
C CYS A 185 -12.51 -1.35 0.16
N VAL A 186 -13.71 -1.76 -0.23
CA VAL A 186 -14.12 -1.83 -1.63
C VAL A 186 -15.10 -0.70 -1.93
N LEU A 187 -14.66 0.25 -2.77
CA LEU A 187 -15.53 1.32 -3.26
C LEU A 187 -16.19 0.86 -4.57
N ASP A 188 -17.49 0.81 -4.60
CA ASP A 188 -18.27 0.33 -5.74
C ASP A 188 -19.19 1.38 -6.38
N VAL A 189 -19.44 2.49 -5.69
CA VAL A 189 -20.22 3.61 -6.23
C VAL A 189 -19.39 4.41 -7.23
N GLN A 190 -19.81 4.43 -8.48
CA GLN A 190 -19.17 5.23 -9.53
C GLN A 190 -19.64 6.68 -9.49
N TYR A 191 -18.70 7.62 -9.32
CA TYR A 191 -18.95 9.07 -9.34
C TYR A 191 -18.61 9.71 -10.69
N ARG A 192 -17.85 9.05 -11.57
CA ARG A 192 -17.65 9.48 -12.95
C ARG A 192 -18.62 8.76 -13.85
N GLN A 193 -19.59 9.49 -14.40
CA GLN A 193 -20.25 9.08 -15.64
C GLN A 193 -19.28 9.40 -16.79
N VAL A 194 -19.12 8.44 -17.70
CA VAL A 194 -18.37 8.58 -18.96
C VAL A 194 -19.12 9.53 -19.88
#